data_d4fe48de443e1aa3e4fc640a55d90e33
#
_entry.id   d4fe48de443e1aa3e4fc640a55d90e33
#
_cell.length_a   1.000
_cell.length_b   1.000
_cell.length_c   1.000
_cell.angle_alpha   90.00
_cell.angle_beta   90.00
_cell.angle_gamma   90.00
#
_symmetry.space_group_name_H-M   'P 1'
#
loop_
_entity.id
_entity.type
_entity.pdbx_description
1 polymer ?
#
loop_
_entity_poly.entity_id
_entity_poly.type
_entity_poly.pdbx_seq_one_letter_code
_entity_poly.pdbx_strand_id
1 'polypeptide(L)'
;MSETVWAVDGSFFAQRLSGIQRYSIELLAALDRIVPPGFVEIVTPPGVETPHYTNIKVVSFGTHRGGVWQQLDYPRYLRQHGAGGLATCNVIPLFGFRGIAVVHDVCYRARPDFYTDPRGRLSAAWHCLQYRRIAKRAERIITVSEFSKSEIAKYYGVPASKMDVVYNAWQQMQRIAPDESIFARHPQLKPGQYYFNMANLLKNKNFPWVLRAAGAKPDAVFAIAGGGSLAAEAERLGLADLPNVLYLGYVSDGAAKALMAHCKAFLFPTLYEGFGIPPLEAAACGAPQIIVSDTPCMR
;
A
#
# COMPACT_ATOMS: atom_id res chain seq x y z
N MET A 1 -5.84 -3.48 -37.38
CA MET A 1 -5.31 -4.28 -36.24
C MET A 1 -6.24 -3.99 -35.07
N SER A 2 -6.92 -4.98 -34.49
CA SER A 2 -7.73 -4.74 -33.29
C SER A 2 -6.79 -4.27 -32.20
N GLU A 3 -7.13 -3.12 -31.59
CA GLU A 3 -6.37 -2.64 -30.42
C GLU A 3 -6.41 -3.68 -29.33
N THR A 4 -5.26 -3.95 -28.72
CA THR A 4 -5.17 -4.92 -27.62
C THR A 4 -5.92 -4.37 -26.42
N VAL A 5 -6.96 -5.06 -25.98
CA VAL A 5 -7.65 -4.74 -24.71
C VAL A 5 -6.75 -5.09 -23.54
N TRP A 6 -6.68 -4.18 -22.56
CA TRP A 6 -5.94 -4.39 -21.32
C TRP A 6 -6.88 -4.83 -20.22
N ALA A 7 -6.68 -6.02 -19.71
CA ALA A 7 -7.49 -6.57 -18.63
C ALA A 7 -6.78 -6.43 -17.28
N VAL A 8 -7.38 -5.68 -16.36
CA VAL A 8 -6.87 -5.46 -15.01
C VAL A 8 -7.27 -6.62 -14.11
N ASP A 9 -6.33 -7.14 -13.33
CA ASP A 9 -6.64 -8.05 -12.23
C ASP A 9 -7.39 -7.29 -11.12
N GLY A 10 -8.71 -7.40 -11.09
CA GLY A 10 -9.61 -6.74 -10.13
C GLY A 10 -9.81 -7.49 -8.82
N SER A 11 -9.06 -8.56 -8.55
CA SER A 11 -9.20 -9.33 -7.30
C SER A 11 -8.89 -8.53 -6.05
N PHE A 12 -8.14 -7.44 -6.18
CA PHE A 12 -7.79 -6.56 -5.06
C PHE A 12 -8.98 -5.81 -4.45
N PHE A 13 -10.09 -5.62 -5.20
CA PHE A 13 -11.31 -5.03 -4.66
C PHE A 13 -11.97 -5.87 -3.57
N ALA A 14 -11.71 -7.19 -3.54
CA ALA A 14 -12.15 -8.07 -2.48
C ALA A 14 -11.26 -8.06 -1.22
N GLN A 15 -10.17 -7.29 -1.24
CA GLN A 15 -9.20 -7.25 -0.15
C GLN A 15 -9.44 -6.03 0.75
N ARG A 16 -8.92 -6.10 1.99
CA ARG A 16 -8.92 -4.95 2.88
C ARG A 16 -8.07 -3.82 2.27
N LEU A 17 -8.59 -2.60 2.32
CA LEU A 17 -7.92 -1.42 1.82
C LEU A 17 -6.56 -1.21 2.54
N SER A 18 -5.51 -1.15 1.76
CA SER A 18 -4.15 -0.78 2.18
C SER A 18 -3.55 0.18 1.15
N GLY A 19 -2.30 0.60 1.32
CA GLY A 19 -1.63 1.47 0.35
C GLY A 19 -1.60 0.91 -1.07
N ILE A 20 -1.43 -0.41 -1.22
CA ILE A 20 -1.39 -1.09 -2.54
C ILE A 20 -2.76 -1.06 -3.22
N GLN A 21 -3.84 -1.39 -2.49
CA GLN A 21 -5.19 -1.33 -3.03
C GLN A 21 -5.60 0.11 -3.35
N ARG A 22 -5.24 1.06 -2.50
CA ARG A 22 -5.48 2.49 -2.75
C ARG A 22 -4.78 2.96 -4.02
N TYR A 23 -3.51 2.60 -4.20
CA TYR A 23 -2.79 2.88 -5.45
C TYR A 23 -3.57 2.35 -6.67
N SER A 24 -4.01 1.10 -6.63
CA SER A 24 -4.75 0.48 -7.74
C SER A 24 -6.06 1.20 -8.03
N ILE A 25 -6.82 1.58 -7.01
CA ILE A 25 -8.08 2.34 -7.15
C ILE A 25 -7.81 3.72 -7.77
N GLU A 26 -6.83 4.46 -7.26
CA GLU A 26 -6.51 5.79 -7.76
C GLU A 26 -5.95 5.76 -9.20
N LEU A 27 -5.11 4.75 -9.51
CA LEU A 27 -4.62 4.52 -10.86
C LEU A 27 -5.77 4.28 -11.83
N LEU A 28 -6.73 3.40 -11.49
CA LEU A 28 -7.87 3.11 -12.34
C LEU A 28 -8.80 4.31 -12.48
N ALA A 29 -9.03 5.07 -11.42
CA ALA A 29 -9.80 6.30 -11.47
C ALA A 29 -9.14 7.38 -12.37
N ALA A 30 -7.80 7.41 -12.43
CA ALA A 30 -7.07 8.29 -13.34
C ALA A 30 -7.13 7.78 -14.78
N LEU A 31 -6.94 6.49 -15.00
CA LEU A 31 -7.03 5.85 -16.32
C LEU A 31 -8.42 6.01 -16.93
N ASP A 32 -9.49 5.86 -16.15
CA ASP A 32 -10.87 6.00 -16.60
C ASP A 32 -11.15 7.36 -17.29
N ARG A 33 -10.42 8.40 -16.90
CA ARG A 33 -10.58 9.75 -17.48
C ARG A 33 -9.86 9.95 -18.80
N ILE A 34 -8.92 9.08 -19.15
CA ILE A 34 -8.03 9.30 -20.31
C ILE A 34 -8.06 8.15 -21.32
N VAL A 35 -8.53 6.97 -20.94
CA VAL A 35 -8.58 5.82 -21.86
C VAL A 35 -9.82 5.88 -22.75
N PRO A 36 -9.73 5.46 -24.02
CA PRO A 36 -10.91 5.25 -24.85
C PRO A 36 -11.83 4.17 -24.24
N PRO A 37 -13.16 4.28 -24.45
CA PRO A 37 -14.09 3.24 -24.01
C PRO A 37 -13.73 1.87 -24.56
N GLY A 38 -13.69 0.86 -23.68
CA GLY A 38 -13.37 -0.53 -24.03
C GLY A 38 -11.90 -0.85 -24.24
N PHE A 39 -11.00 0.13 -24.09
CA PHE A 39 -9.55 -0.12 -24.15
C PHE A 39 -9.01 -0.83 -22.89
N VAL A 40 -9.62 -0.56 -21.75
CA VAL A 40 -9.30 -1.21 -20.46
C VAL A 40 -10.56 -1.88 -19.91
N GLU A 41 -10.40 -3.08 -19.39
CA GLU A 41 -11.44 -3.81 -18.65
C GLU A 41 -10.91 -4.17 -17.26
N ILE A 42 -11.75 -4.08 -16.23
CA ILE A 42 -11.48 -4.62 -14.91
C ILE A 42 -12.15 -5.98 -14.81
N VAL A 43 -11.37 -7.03 -14.67
CA VAL A 43 -11.90 -8.38 -14.49
C VAL A 43 -11.92 -8.74 -13.00
N THR A 44 -13.09 -9.08 -12.47
CA THR A 44 -13.27 -9.39 -11.05
C THR A 44 -13.74 -10.82 -10.83
N PRO A 45 -13.43 -11.41 -9.66
CA PRO A 45 -14.14 -12.58 -9.18
C PRO A 45 -15.63 -12.32 -9.03
N PRO A 46 -16.51 -13.35 -9.08
CA PRO A 46 -17.94 -13.19 -8.85
C PRO A 46 -18.27 -12.57 -7.50
N GLY A 47 -19.22 -11.63 -7.50
CA GLY A 47 -19.73 -10.97 -6.29
C GLY A 47 -18.80 -9.94 -5.66
N VAL A 48 -17.81 -9.46 -6.41
CA VAL A 48 -16.92 -8.36 -5.99
C VAL A 48 -17.49 -7.03 -6.49
N GLU A 49 -17.73 -6.12 -5.56
CA GLU A 49 -18.17 -4.75 -5.85
C GLU A 49 -17.00 -3.87 -6.25
N THR A 50 -17.23 -2.96 -7.19
CA THR A 50 -16.25 -1.98 -7.66
C THR A 50 -16.86 -0.58 -7.68
N PRO A 51 -16.06 0.48 -7.64
CA PRO A 51 -16.54 1.82 -8.00
C PRO A 51 -17.12 1.82 -9.44
N HIS A 52 -17.96 2.82 -9.71
CA HIS A 52 -18.42 3.07 -11.07
C HIS A 52 -17.32 3.71 -11.91
N TYR A 53 -17.14 3.21 -13.14
CA TYR A 53 -16.22 3.74 -14.14
C TYR A 53 -17.02 4.15 -15.40
N THR A 54 -16.56 5.16 -16.12
CA THR A 54 -17.22 5.67 -17.32
C THR A 54 -16.72 4.98 -18.59
N ASN A 55 -15.41 4.86 -18.72
CA ASN A 55 -14.74 4.33 -19.91
C ASN A 55 -14.18 2.92 -19.71
N ILE A 56 -13.94 2.53 -18.46
CA ILE A 56 -13.44 1.21 -18.09
C ILE A 56 -14.62 0.27 -17.83
N LYS A 57 -14.70 -0.82 -18.58
CA LYS A 57 -15.73 -1.83 -18.40
C LYS A 57 -15.35 -2.76 -17.23
N VAL A 58 -16.31 -3.08 -16.38
CA VAL A 58 -16.15 -4.09 -15.32
C VAL A 58 -16.79 -5.40 -15.78
N VAL A 59 -16.02 -6.49 -15.68
CA VAL A 59 -16.43 -7.84 -16.10
C VAL A 59 -16.25 -8.82 -14.94
N SER A 60 -17.34 -9.42 -14.50
CA SER A 60 -17.28 -10.54 -13.54
C SER A 60 -17.00 -11.83 -14.30
N PHE A 61 -15.97 -12.59 -13.92
CA PHE A 61 -15.54 -13.78 -14.64
C PHE A 61 -15.05 -14.90 -13.71
N GLY A 62 -15.28 -16.16 -14.13
CA GLY A 62 -14.81 -17.34 -13.43
C GLY A 62 -15.73 -17.80 -12.32
N THR A 63 -15.24 -18.76 -11.52
CA THR A 63 -16.01 -19.40 -10.44
C THR A 63 -15.25 -19.46 -9.11
N HIS A 64 -13.94 -19.27 -9.15
CA HIS A 64 -13.10 -19.30 -7.96
C HIS A 64 -13.06 -17.92 -7.26
N ARG A 65 -12.37 -17.85 -6.13
CA ARG A 65 -12.12 -16.61 -5.35
C ARG A 65 -10.66 -16.52 -4.90
N GLY A 66 -10.25 -15.32 -4.49
CA GLY A 66 -8.92 -15.06 -3.93
C GLY A 66 -7.77 -15.51 -4.84
N GLY A 67 -6.72 -16.07 -4.25
CA GLY A 67 -5.53 -16.48 -5.00
C GLY A 67 -5.79 -17.57 -6.05
N VAL A 68 -6.79 -18.45 -5.85
CA VAL A 68 -7.13 -19.48 -6.85
C VAL A 68 -7.70 -18.83 -8.11
N TRP A 69 -8.60 -17.87 -7.97
CA TRP A 69 -9.13 -17.11 -9.09
C TRP A 69 -8.00 -16.40 -9.88
N GLN A 70 -7.10 -15.76 -9.16
CA GLN A 70 -5.97 -15.04 -9.76
C GLN A 70 -5.04 -15.97 -10.54
N GLN A 71 -4.90 -17.23 -10.11
CA GLN A 71 -4.00 -18.18 -10.75
C GLN A 71 -4.67 -19.03 -11.87
N LEU A 72 -6.00 -19.19 -11.87
CA LEU A 72 -6.73 -20.03 -12.82
C LEU A 72 -7.68 -19.25 -13.71
N ASP A 73 -8.59 -18.45 -13.14
CA ASP A 73 -9.64 -17.77 -13.89
C ASP A 73 -9.11 -16.55 -14.65
N TYR A 74 -8.31 -15.71 -13.99
CA TYR A 74 -7.76 -14.52 -14.64
C TYR A 74 -6.90 -14.85 -15.87
N PRO A 75 -5.92 -15.77 -15.85
CA PRO A 75 -5.17 -16.12 -17.05
C PRO A 75 -6.02 -16.84 -18.11
N ARG A 76 -7.10 -17.52 -17.71
CA ARG A 76 -8.09 -18.06 -18.65
C ARG A 76 -8.81 -16.94 -19.38
N TYR A 77 -9.21 -15.87 -18.67
CA TYR A 77 -9.80 -14.69 -19.27
C TYR A 77 -8.86 -14.05 -20.30
N LEU A 78 -7.61 -13.77 -19.90
CA LEU A 78 -6.61 -13.18 -20.79
C LEU A 78 -6.46 -13.95 -22.09
N ARG A 79 -6.37 -15.29 -21.99
CA ARG A 79 -6.23 -16.16 -23.16
C ARG A 79 -7.49 -16.19 -24.03
N GLN A 80 -8.69 -16.25 -23.45
CA GLN A 80 -9.94 -16.30 -24.19
C GLN A 80 -10.23 -15.02 -24.97
N HIS A 81 -9.81 -13.88 -24.46
CA HIS A 81 -10.07 -12.56 -25.05
C HIS A 81 -8.85 -11.97 -25.79
N GLY A 82 -7.71 -12.67 -25.81
CA GLY A 82 -6.49 -12.14 -26.39
C GLY A 82 -6.01 -10.86 -25.72
N ALA A 83 -6.36 -10.65 -24.43
CA ALA A 83 -6.11 -9.42 -23.70
C ALA A 83 -4.69 -9.39 -23.09
N GLY A 84 -4.09 -8.20 -23.04
CA GLY A 84 -2.91 -7.94 -22.25
C GLY A 84 -3.27 -7.83 -20.75
N GLY A 85 -2.51 -8.45 -19.88
CA GLY A 85 -2.76 -8.37 -18.43
C GLY A 85 -2.20 -7.09 -17.82
N LEU A 86 -2.95 -6.45 -16.90
CA LEU A 86 -2.47 -5.38 -16.03
C LEU A 86 -2.64 -5.79 -14.57
N ALA A 87 -1.54 -6.15 -13.91
CA ALA A 87 -1.51 -6.58 -12.51
C ALA A 87 -0.91 -5.49 -11.63
N THR A 88 -1.68 -4.96 -10.67
CA THR A 88 -1.31 -3.77 -9.89
C THR A 88 -0.83 -4.07 -8.46
N CYS A 89 -0.86 -5.33 -8.01
CA CYS A 89 -0.68 -5.70 -6.60
C CYS A 89 0.49 -6.68 -6.35
N ASN A 90 1.64 -6.49 -6.98
CA ASN A 90 2.85 -7.32 -6.79
C ASN A 90 2.72 -8.81 -7.17
N VAL A 91 1.61 -9.23 -7.75
CA VAL A 91 1.32 -10.65 -8.04
C VAL A 91 0.81 -10.79 -9.47
N ILE A 92 1.27 -11.82 -10.16
CA ILE A 92 0.78 -12.23 -11.48
C ILE A 92 0.41 -13.72 -11.47
N PRO A 93 -0.40 -14.20 -12.39
CA PRO A 93 -0.53 -15.63 -12.64
C PRO A 93 0.83 -16.30 -12.89
N LEU A 94 1.05 -17.44 -12.28
CA LEU A 94 2.30 -18.21 -12.48
C LEU A 94 2.47 -18.65 -13.94
N PHE A 95 1.34 -18.85 -14.65
CA PHE A 95 1.29 -19.25 -16.05
C PHE A 95 0.32 -18.34 -16.83
N GLY A 96 0.53 -18.21 -18.14
CA GLY A 96 -0.40 -17.53 -19.04
C GLY A 96 -0.49 -16.00 -18.87
N PHE A 97 0.43 -15.37 -18.13
CA PHE A 97 0.49 -13.91 -18.01
C PHE A 97 1.43 -13.32 -19.07
N ARG A 98 0.91 -12.29 -19.76
CA ARG A 98 1.62 -11.40 -20.66
C ARG A 98 1.07 -9.99 -20.45
N GLY A 99 1.93 -9.00 -20.26
CA GLY A 99 1.48 -7.63 -20.07
C GLY A 99 2.30 -6.85 -19.04
N ILE A 100 1.65 -5.93 -18.35
CA ILE A 100 2.24 -4.96 -17.43
C ILE A 100 2.00 -5.40 -15.98
N ALA A 101 3.05 -5.37 -15.17
CA ALA A 101 2.94 -5.64 -13.73
C ALA A 101 3.49 -4.46 -12.93
N VAL A 102 2.78 -4.07 -11.87
CA VAL A 102 3.26 -3.10 -10.89
C VAL A 102 3.97 -3.84 -9.75
N VAL A 103 5.19 -3.40 -9.44
CA VAL A 103 5.96 -3.86 -8.27
C VAL A 103 6.21 -2.66 -7.37
N HIS A 104 5.55 -2.62 -6.23
CA HIS A 104 5.65 -1.49 -5.29
C HIS A 104 6.98 -1.45 -4.55
N ASP A 105 7.46 -2.62 -4.13
CA ASP A 105 8.75 -2.81 -3.48
C ASP A 105 9.19 -4.27 -3.57
N VAL A 106 10.39 -4.53 -3.09
CA VAL A 106 10.95 -5.88 -2.97
C VAL A 106 11.37 -6.20 -1.52
N CYS A 107 10.64 -5.64 -0.54
CA CYS A 107 10.92 -5.76 0.89
C CYS A 107 11.14 -7.21 1.34
N TYR A 108 10.33 -8.15 0.88
CA TYR A 108 10.49 -9.57 1.17
C TYR A 108 11.86 -10.15 0.79
N ARG A 109 12.48 -9.58 -0.23
CA ARG A 109 13.81 -9.99 -0.68
C ARG A 109 14.91 -9.15 -0.06
N ALA A 110 14.69 -7.84 0.06
CA ALA A 110 15.68 -6.90 0.57
C ALA A 110 15.86 -7.01 2.09
N ARG A 111 14.80 -7.35 2.83
CA ARG A 111 14.77 -7.42 4.29
C ARG A 111 14.15 -8.74 4.78
N PRO A 112 14.78 -9.89 4.51
CA PRO A 112 14.30 -11.20 4.97
C PRO A 112 14.25 -11.31 6.50
N ASP A 113 15.02 -10.49 7.22
CA ASP A 113 15.03 -10.36 8.67
C ASP A 113 13.70 -9.86 9.26
N PHE A 114 12.82 -9.27 8.45
CA PHE A 114 11.49 -8.88 8.89
C PHE A 114 10.50 -10.06 8.98
N TYR A 115 10.76 -11.16 8.29
CA TYR A 115 9.87 -12.31 8.10
C TYR A 115 10.44 -13.57 8.71
N THR A 116 10.55 -13.61 10.05
CA THR A 116 11.26 -14.68 10.77
C THR A 116 10.35 -15.81 11.26
N ASP A 117 9.06 -15.55 11.43
CA ASP A 117 8.09 -16.56 11.81
C ASP A 117 7.70 -17.46 10.61
N PRO A 118 7.15 -18.68 10.84
CA PRO A 118 6.85 -19.61 9.76
C PRO A 118 5.92 -19.07 8.67
N ARG A 119 4.90 -18.29 9.05
CA ARG A 119 3.95 -17.68 8.10
C ARG A 119 4.62 -16.57 7.30
N GLY A 120 5.41 -15.73 7.96
CA GLY A 120 6.20 -14.69 7.32
C GLY A 120 7.20 -15.25 6.31
N ARG A 121 7.90 -16.35 6.65
CA ARG A 121 8.82 -17.05 5.73
C ARG A 121 8.11 -17.60 4.50
N LEU A 122 6.93 -18.22 4.68
CA LEU A 122 6.13 -18.74 3.57
C LEU A 122 5.66 -17.59 2.66
N SER A 123 5.17 -16.50 3.25
CA SER A 123 4.78 -15.29 2.52
C SER A 123 5.97 -14.71 1.75
N ALA A 124 7.13 -14.60 2.38
CA ALA A 124 8.35 -14.10 1.73
C ALA A 124 8.77 -14.99 0.55
N ALA A 125 8.73 -16.31 0.72
CA ALA A 125 9.02 -17.26 -0.36
C ALA A 125 8.07 -17.10 -1.55
N TRP A 126 6.76 -16.96 -1.28
CA TRP A 126 5.75 -16.72 -2.30
C TRP A 126 6.00 -15.40 -3.06
N HIS A 127 6.19 -14.29 -2.34
CA HIS A 127 6.44 -12.99 -2.98
C HIS A 127 7.77 -12.96 -3.74
N CYS A 128 8.83 -13.58 -3.22
CA CYS A 128 10.09 -13.71 -3.95
C CYS A 128 9.93 -14.54 -5.25
N LEU A 129 9.07 -15.58 -5.24
CA LEU A 129 8.70 -16.30 -6.46
C LEU A 129 7.95 -15.40 -7.43
N GLN A 130 6.97 -14.62 -6.95
CA GLN A 130 6.20 -13.68 -7.76
C GLN A 130 7.11 -12.64 -8.43
N TYR A 131 8.02 -12.01 -7.69
CA TYR A 131 8.96 -11.03 -8.25
C TYR A 131 9.85 -11.65 -9.34
N ARG A 132 10.34 -12.88 -9.14
CA ARG A 132 11.08 -13.62 -10.19
C ARG A 132 10.23 -13.86 -11.43
N ARG A 133 8.95 -14.19 -11.25
CA ARG A 133 8.01 -14.41 -12.36
C ARG A 133 7.71 -13.11 -13.08
N ILE A 134 7.46 -12.02 -12.37
CA ILE A 134 7.24 -10.68 -12.93
C ILE A 134 8.48 -10.26 -13.74
N ALA A 135 9.68 -10.37 -13.17
CA ALA A 135 10.93 -10.04 -13.84
C ALA A 135 11.10 -10.76 -15.18
N LYS A 136 10.67 -12.03 -15.26
CA LYS A 136 10.78 -12.86 -16.46
C LYS A 136 9.64 -12.66 -17.46
N ARG A 137 8.39 -12.52 -16.98
CA ARG A 137 7.17 -12.66 -17.79
C ARG A 137 6.49 -11.35 -18.14
N ALA A 138 6.56 -10.33 -17.28
CA ALA A 138 5.99 -9.04 -17.61
C ALA A 138 6.72 -8.43 -18.81
N GLU A 139 5.99 -7.82 -19.71
CA GLU A 139 6.53 -7.04 -20.85
C GLU A 139 7.14 -5.73 -20.34
N ARG A 140 6.41 -5.07 -19.45
CA ARG A 140 6.84 -3.87 -18.73
C ARG A 140 6.57 -4.03 -17.24
N ILE A 141 7.42 -3.40 -16.44
CA ILE A 141 7.24 -3.32 -14.99
C ILE A 141 7.08 -1.84 -14.64
N ILE A 142 6.01 -1.53 -13.95
CA ILE A 142 5.83 -0.22 -13.33
C ILE A 142 6.25 -0.34 -11.87
N THR A 143 6.97 0.65 -11.38
CA THR A 143 7.29 0.77 -9.96
C THR A 143 7.05 2.18 -9.45
N VAL A 144 7.08 2.38 -8.14
CA VAL A 144 6.57 3.57 -7.48
C VAL A 144 7.66 4.60 -7.13
N SER A 145 8.94 4.28 -7.34
CA SER A 145 10.06 5.19 -7.07
C SER A 145 11.34 4.74 -7.79
N GLU A 146 12.30 5.65 -7.93
CA GLU A 146 13.63 5.31 -8.43
C GLU A 146 14.37 4.37 -7.45
N PHE A 147 14.11 4.51 -6.14
CA PHE A 147 14.63 3.57 -5.15
C PHE A 147 14.11 2.15 -5.41
N SER A 148 12.79 1.95 -5.54
CA SER A 148 12.21 0.64 -5.85
C SER A 148 12.73 0.10 -7.19
N LYS A 149 12.89 0.95 -8.21
CA LYS A 149 13.47 0.58 -9.50
C LYS A 149 14.89 0.04 -9.35
N SER A 150 15.73 0.72 -8.56
CA SER A 150 17.09 0.29 -8.28
C SER A 150 17.15 -1.04 -7.53
N GLU A 151 16.28 -1.23 -6.54
CA GLU A 151 16.19 -2.47 -5.78
C GLU A 151 15.67 -3.65 -6.63
N ILE A 152 14.70 -3.42 -7.53
CA ILE A 152 14.23 -4.44 -8.48
C ILE A 152 15.38 -4.84 -9.43
N ALA A 153 16.11 -3.88 -9.97
CA ALA A 153 17.28 -4.15 -10.81
C ALA A 153 18.33 -4.96 -10.07
N LYS A 154 18.68 -4.55 -8.86
CA LYS A 154 19.69 -5.18 -7.99
C LYS A 154 19.34 -6.62 -7.63
N TYR A 155 18.12 -6.90 -7.21
CA TYR A 155 17.75 -8.23 -6.69
C TYR A 155 17.27 -9.20 -7.75
N TYR A 156 16.76 -8.71 -8.88
CA TYR A 156 16.15 -9.55 -9.93
C TYR A 156 16.76 -9.38 -11.31
N GLY A 157 17.79 -8.53 -11.47
CA GLY A 157 18.50 -8.34 -12.74
C GLY A 157 17.62 -7.75 -13.85
N VAL A 158 16.57 -7.01 -13.51
CA VAL A 158 15.67 -6.41 -14.50
C VAL A 158 16.38 -5.19 -15.12
N PRO A 159 16.51 -5.10 -16.45
CA PRO A 159 17.11 -3.95 -17.10
C PRO A 159 16.25 -2.69 -16.91
N ALA A 160 16.88 -1.53 -16.74
CA ALA A 160 16.18 -0.25 -16.55
C ALA A 160 15.21 0.07 -17.69
N SER A 161 15.53 -0.35 -18.92
CA SER A 161 14.66 -0.17 -20.10
C SER A 161 13.34 -0.93 -20.04
N LYS A 162 13.21 -1.92 -19.17
CA LYS A 162 11.98 -2.69 -18.93
C LYS A 162 11.12 -2.11 -17.82
N MET A 163 11.60 -1.07 -17.11
CA MET A 163 10.96 -0.51 -15.93
C MET A 163 10.63 0.97 -16.10
N ASP A 164 9.42 1.35 -15.75
CA ASP A 164 8.96 2.73 -15.68
C ASP A 164 8.62 3.09 -14.23
N VAL A 165 8.88 4.33 -13.84
CA VAL A 165 8.51 4.85 -12.53
C VAL A 165 7.23 5.68 -12.67
N VAL A 166 6.21 5.29 -11.91
CA VAL A 166 4.96 6.04 -11.77
C VAL A 166 4.76 6.27 -10.27
N TYR A 167 5.04 7.47 -9.83
CA TYR A 167 4.97 7.85 -8.42
C TYR A 167 3.57 7.70 -7.85
N ASN A 168 3.49 7.35 -6.57
CA ASN A 168 2.25 7.38 -5.84
C ASN A 168 1.73 8.82 -5.68
N ALA A 169 0.42 8.96 -5.59
CA ALA A 169 -0.27 10.22 -5.46
C ALA A 169 -0.84 10.42 -4.05
N TRP A 170 -1.17 11.64 -3.72
CA TRP A 170 -1.76 12.07 -2.44
C TRP A 170 -3.08 12.81 -2.63
N GLN A 171 -3.49 13.07 -3.87
CA GLN A 171 -4.66 13.90 -4.21
C GLN A 171 -5.98 13.34 -3.67
N GLN A 172 -6.03 12.04 -3.32
CA GLN A 172 -7.18 11.46 -2.61
C GLN A 172 -7.47 12.20 -1.30
N MET A 173 -6.43 12.72 -0.62
CA MET A 173 -6.62 13.47 0.62
C MET A 173 -7.39 14.77 0.43
N GLN A 174 -7.39 15.37 -0.76
CA GLN A 174 -8.19 16.58 -1.04
C GLN A 174 -9.68 16.31 -1.05
N ARG A 175 -10.10 15.09 -1.45
CA ARG A 175 -11.51 14.69 -1.55
C ARG A 175 -12.10 14.20 -0.23
N ILE A 176 -11.27 13.95 0.76
CA ILE A 176 -11.68 13.45 2.07
C ILE A 176 -11.99 14.66 2.97
N ALA A 177 -13.21 14.71 3.50
CA ALA A 177 -13.56 15.68 4.54
C ALA A 177 -12.89 15.29 5.87
N PRO A 178 -12.29 16.23 6.63
CA PRO A 178 -11.74 15.94 7.95
C PRO A 178 -12.88 15.57 8.92
N ASP A 179 -12.64 14.59 9.78
CA ASP A 179 -13.55 14.20 10.86
C ASP A 179 -12.98 14.69 12.21
N GLU A 180 -13.39 15.91 12.59
CA GLU A 180 -12.95 16.55 13.83
C GLU A 180 -13.56 15.91 15.08
N SER A 181 -14.57 15.02 14.96
CA SER A 181 -15.18 14.33 16.09
C SER A 181 -14.20 13.45 16.86
N ILE A 182 -13.06 13.11 16.26
CA ILE A 182 -11.98 12.37 16.90
C ILE A 182 -11.47 13.08 18.16
N PHE A 183 -11.42 14.41 18.17
CA PHE A 183 -10.94 15.19 19.32
C PHE A 183 -11.95 15.20 20.47
N ALA A 184 -13.26 15.15 20.17
CA ALA A 184 -14.28 15.00 21.19
C ALA A 184 -14.23 13.62 21.87
N ARG A 185 -13.89 12.58 21.12
CA ARG A 185 -13.70 11.21 21.64
C ARG A 185 -12.39 11.05 22.42
N HIS A 186 -11.40 11.89 22.15
CA HIS A 186 -10.07 11.85 22.76
C HIS A 186 -9.62 13.25 23.23
N PRO A 187 -10.20 13.78 24.34
CA PRO A 187 -9.95 15.17 24.79
C PRO A 187 -8.49 15.50 25.13
N GLN A 188 -7.66 14.46 25.34
CA GLN A 188 -6.21 14.61 25.57
C GLN A 188 -5.46 14.99 24.30
N LEU A 189 -6.05 14.87 23.10
CA LEU A 189 -5.46 15.27 21.81
C LEU A 189 -5.76 16.76 21.57
N LYS A 190 -4.96 17.63 22.14
CA LYS A 190 -5.05 19.07 21.90
C LYS A 190 -4.30 19.46 20.63
N PRO A 191 -4.87 20.24 19.71
CA PRO A 191 -4.18 20.71 18.51
C PRO A 191 -2.79 21.31 18.81
N GLY A 192 -1.80 20.90 18.02
CA GLY A 192 -0.40 21.32 18.16
C GLY A 192 0.36 20.70 19.33
N GLN A 193 -0.25 19.83 20.14
CA GLN A 193 0.38 19.32 21.37
C GLN A 193 0.65 17.82 21.37
N TYR A 194 0.35 17.09 20.29
CA TYR A 194 0.59 15.65 20.20
C TYR A 194 1.41 15.28 18.96
N TYR A 195 2.19 14.22 19.07
CA TYR A 195 2.85 13.55 17.96
C TYR A 195 1.89 12.50 17.40
N PHE A 196 1.81 12.37 16.06
CA PHE A 196 0.93 11.41 15.43
C PHE A 196 1.71 10.40 14.59
N ASN A 197 1.35 9.12 14.72
CA ASN A 197 1.90 8.03 13.91
C ASN A 197 0.79 7.13 13.42
N MET A 198 0.90 6.70 12.15
CA MET A 198 0.08 5.61 11.60
C MET A 198 0.94 4.35 11.55
N ALA A 199 0.67 3.39 12.46
CA ALA A 199 1.43 2.17 12.61
C ALA A 199 0.62 0.93 12.23
N ASN A 200 1.35 -0.12 11.95
CA ASN A 200 0.88 -1.50 11.99
C ASN A 200 1.99 -2.38 12.57
N LEU A 201 1.72 -3.67 12.77
CA LEU A 201 2.68 -4.60 13.38
C LEU A 201 3.77 -5.11 12.41
N LEU A 202 3.84 -4.56 11.19
CA LEU A 202 4.91 -4.90 10.26
C LEU A 202 6.24 -4.30 10.74
N LYS A 203 7.29 -5.10 10.78
CA LYS A 203 8.61 -4.69 11.28
C LYS A 203 9.19 -3.50 10.53
N ASN A 204 8.88 -3.34 9.23
CA ASN A 204 9.34 -2.19 8.45
C ASN A 204 8.81 -0.85 8.97
N LYS A 205 7.65 -0.82 9.64
CA LYS A 205 7.07 0.41 10.21
C LYS A 205 7.74 0.90 11.49
N ASN A 206 8.61 0.08 12.08
CA ASN A 206 9.45 0.42 13.23
C ASN A 206 8.67 1.00 14.44
N PHE A 207 7.51 0.39 14.71
CA PHE A 207 6.65 0.76 15.85
C PHE A 207 7.41 0.88 17.18
N PRO A 208 8.38 -0.01 17.52
CA PRO A 208 9.16 0.11 18.75
C PRO A 208 9.93 1.44 18.88
N TRP A 209 10.30 2.07 17.77
CA TRP A 209 10.95 3.39 17.81
C TRP A 209 10.01 4.48 18.34
N VAL A 210 8.74 4.43 17.94
CA VAL A 210 7.73 5.41 18.42
C VAL A 210 7.55 5.28 19.92
N LEU A 211 7.49 4.05 20.44
CA LEU A 211 7.37 3.80 21.89
C LEU A 211 8.58 4.29 22.66
N ARG A 212 9.79 4.03 22.16
CA ARG A 212 11.02 4.56 22.78
C ARG A 212 11.07 6.09 22.77
N ALA A 213 10.60 6.71 21.67
CA ALA A 213 10.51 8.17 21.60
C ALA A 213 9.51 8.73 22.62
N ALA A 214 8.38 8.04 22.83
CA ALA A 214 7.40 8.39 23.85
C ALA A 214 7.96 8.26 25.25
N GLY A 215 8.68 7.19 25.58
CA GLY A 215 9.35 7.01 26.85
C GLY A 215 10.44 8.06 27.14
N ALA A 216 11.12 8.55 26.09
CA ALA A 216 12.11 9.63 26.20
C ALA A 216 11.48 11.05 26.34
N LYS A 217 10.18 11.19 26.16
CA LYS A 217 9.43 12.45 26.22
C LYS A 217 8.11 12.28 27.00
N PRO A 218 8.18 12.03 28.32
CA PRO A 218 6.99 11.69 29.11
C PRO A 218 5.93 12.81 29.14
N ASP A 219 6.34 14.05 28.98
CA ASP A 219 5.44 15.22 28.97
C ASP A 219 4.72 15.45 27.62
N ALA A 220 5.03 14.65 26.60
CA ALA A 220 4.44 14.79 25.26
C ALA A 220 3.46 13.66 24.97
N VAL A 221 2.32 13.97 24.38
CA VAL A 221 1.32 12.98 23.97
C VAL A 221 1.69 12.36 22.62
N PHE A 222 1.61 11.04 22.52
CA PHE A 222 1.82 10.26 21.31
C PHE A 222 0.52 9.55 20.92
N ALA A 223 -0.10 9.98 19.84
CA ALA A 223 -1.28 9.33 19.27
C ALA A 223 -0.86 8.33 18.19
N ILE A 224 -1.26 7.08 18.34
CA ILE A 224 -0.89 6.00 17.43
C ILE A 224 -2.16 5.37 16.88
N ALA A 225 -2.42 5.56 15.58
CA ALA A 225 -3.49 4.92 14.86
C ALA A 225 -2.98 3.73 14.04
N GLY A 226 -3.82 2.72 13.87
CA GLY A 226 -3.50 1.58 13.01
C GLY A 226 -4.16 0.28 13.39
N GLY A 227 -3.99 -0.71 12.52
CA GLY A 227 -4.58 -2.03 12.71
C GLY A 227 -3.70 -2.98 13.53
N GLY A 228 -4.34 -3.95 14.17
CA GLY A 228 -3.71 -4.93 15.05
C GLY A 228 -3.76 -4.52 16.52
N SER A 229 -3.32 -5.41 17.40
CA SER A 229 -3.23 -5.12 18.84
C SER A 229 -1.91 -4.43 19.16
N LEU A 230 -1.82 -3.12 18.88
CA LEU A 230 -0.62 -2.32 19.16
C LEU A 230 -0.28 -2.29 20.65
N ALA A 231 -1.30 -2.28 21.54
CA ALA A 231 -1.11 -2.34 22.97
C ALA A 231 -0.46 -3.68 23.42
N ALA A 232 -0.98 -4.81 22.92
CA ALA A 232 -0.40 -6.11 23.23
C ALA A 232 1.03 -6.27 22.68
N GLU A 233 1.34 -5.65 21.54
CA GLU A 233 2.72 -5.62 21.03
C GLU A 233 3.63 -4.75 21.91
N ALA A 234 3.13 -3.64 22.45
CA ALA A 234 3.88 -2.85 23.43
C ALA A 234 4.19 -3.64 24.71
N GLU A 235 3.21 -4.41 25.22
CA GLU A 235 3.44 -5.34 26.34
C GLU A 235 4.55 -6.36 26.03
N ARG A 236 4.45 -7.00 24.86
CA ARG A 236 5.45 -7.98 24.40
C ARG A 236 6.87 -7.39 24.30
N LEU A 237 6.96 -6.09 24.01
CA LEU A 237 8.23 -5.36 23.92
C LEU A 237 8.72 -4.82 25.26
N GLY A 238 7.96 -4.97 26.34
CA GLY A 238 8.28 -4.37 27.65
C GLY A 238 8.16 -2.84 27.65
N LEU A 239 7.30 -2.27 26.78
CA LEU A 239 7.10 -0.84 26.58
C LEU A 239 5.60 -0.46 26.76
N ALA A 240 4.87 -1.18 27.58
CA ALA A 240 3.43 -0.96 27.80
C ALA A 240 3.12 0.21 28.73
N ASP A 241 3.98 0.44 29.72
CA ASP A 241 3.75 1.43 30.80
C ASP A 241 4.16 2.85 30.34
N LEU A 242 3.50 3.33 29.29
CA LEU A 242 3.71 4.67 28.75
C LEU A 242 2.40 5.45 28.82
N PRO A 243 2.12 6.17 29.92
CA PRO A 243 0.84 6.87 30.14
C PRO A 243 0.58 7.99 29.11
N ASN A 244 1.61 8.42 28.42
CA ASN A 244 1.57 9.44 27.37
C ASN A 244 1.33 8.86 25.96
N VAL A 245 1.13 7.54 25.81
CA VAL A 245 0.79 6.89 24.53
C VAL A 245 -0.69 6.58 24.47
N LEU A 246 -1.35 7.09 23.42
CA LEU A 246 -2.75 6.87 23.15
C LEU A 246 -2.91 5.98 21.91
N TYR A 247 -3.42 4.78 22.09
CA TYR A 247 -3.74 3.84 21.02
C TYR A 247 -5.15 4.11 20.50
N LEU A 248 -5.27 4.63 19.27
CA LEU A 248 -6.55 5.00 18.66
C LEU A 248 -7.23 3.83 17.92
N GLY A 249 -6.50 2.72 17.71
CA GLY A 249 -6.96 1.66 16.84
C GLY A 249 -7.08 2.10 15.39
N TYR A 250 -7.96 1.45 14.65
CA TYR A 250 -8.27 1.85 13.28
C TYR A 250 -9.08 3.15 13.29
N VAL A 251 -8.62 4.16 12.55
CA VAL A 251 -9.31 5.43 12.35
C VAL A 251 -9.76 5.56 10.90
N SER A 252 -10.85 6.28 10.65
CA SER A 252 -11.32 6.62 9.31
C SER A 252 -10.32 7.54 8.60
N ASP A 253 -10.36 7.59 7.27
CA ASP A 253 -9.51 8.51 6.50
C ASP A 253 -9.76 9.98 6.90
N GLY A 254 -11.02 10.35 7.21
CA GLY A 254 -11.36 11.70 7.71
C GLY A 254 -10.73 12.00 9.07
N ALA A 255 -10.78 11.04 10.01
CA ALA A 255 -10.14 11.19 11.31
C ALA A 255 -8.60 11.21 11.18
N ALA A 256 -8.02 10.39 10.30
CA ALA A 256 -6.59 10.43 10.03
C ALA A 256 -6.16 11.79 9.46
N LYS A 257 -6.97 12.37 8.55
CA LYS A 257 -6.75 13.72 8.00
C LYS A 257 -6.77 14.79 9.09
N ALA A 258 -7.76 14.77 9.97
CA ALA A 258 -7.84 15.71 11.09
C ALA A 258 -6.64 15.55 12.03
N LEU A 259 -6.26 14.30 12.36
CA LEU A 259 -5.10 14.02 13.21
C LEU A 259 -3.78 14.49 12.59
N MET A 260 -3.60 14.33 11.29
CA MET A 260 -2.42 14.84 10.57
C MET A 260 -2.37 16.36 10.57
N ALA A 261 -3.50 17.02 10.29
CA ALA A 261 -3.59 18.47 10.22
C ALA A 261 -3.27 19.17 11.55
N HIS A 262 -3.67 18.57 12.66
CA HIS A 262 -3.58 19.17 13.99
C HIS A 262 -2.47 18.61 14.87
N CYS A 263 -1.64 17.69 14.40
CA CYS A 263 -0.52 17.16 15.17
C CYS A 263 0.59 18.24 15.33
N LYS A 264 1.41 18.09 16.36
CA LYS A 264 2.68 18.82 16.47
C LYS A 264 3.67 18.36 15.40
N ALA A 265 3.76 17.05 15.22
CA ALA A 265 4.52 16.42 14.15
C ALA A 265 3.94 15.07 13.77
N PHE A 266 3.96 14.75 12.48
CA PHE A 266 3.70 13.41 11.98
C PHE A 266 4.99 12.59 11.99
N LEU A 267 4.94 11.37 12.56
CA LEU A 267 6.10 10.48 12.70
C LEU A 267 6.02 9.31 11.72
N PHE A 268 7.06 9.11 10.94
CA PHE A 268 7.16 7.97 10.02
C PHE A 268 8.55 7.33 10.05
N PRO A 269 8.89 6.61 11.13
CA PRO A 269 10.24 6.07 11.37
C PRO A 269 10.48 4.75 10.65
N THR A 270 10.01 4.60 9.43
CA THR A 270 10.06 3.34 8.67
C THR A 270 11.49 2.89 8.39
N LEU A 271 11.71 1.57 8.34
CA LEU A 271 13.01 0.98 8.02
C LEU A 271 13.16 0.63 6.53
N TYR A 272 12.05 0.46 5.84
CA TYR A 272 12.00 0.15 4.41
C TYR A 272 10.62 0.44 3.84
N GLU A 273 10.56 1.17 2.73
CA GLU A 273 9.34 1.44 1.95
C GLU A 273 9.68 1.43 0.45
N GLY A 274 8.69 1.17 -0.38
CA GLY A 274 8.82 1.40 -1.81
C GLY A 274 8.76 2.87 -2.18
N PHE A 275 7.94 3.65 -1.44
CA PHE A 275 7.72 5.07 -1.70
C PHE A 275 7.55 5.91 -0.41
N GLY A 276 6.60 5.53 0.45
CA GLY A 276 6.27 6.31 1.64
C GLY A 276 5.12 7.31 1.41
N ILE A 277 3.94 6.81 1.10
CA ILE A 277 2.73 7.64 0.90
C ILE A 277 2.37 8.47 2.16
N PRO A 278 2.38 7.92 3.40
CA PRO A 278 1.90 8.65 4.58
C PRO A 278 2.57 10.00 4.86
N PRO A 279 3.89 10.21 4.66
CA PRO A 279 4.49 11.54 4.74
C PRO A 279 3.91 12.55 3.74
N LEU A 280 3.60 12.13 2.50
CA LEU A 280 2.96 13.00 1.51
C LEU A 280 1.52 13.32 1.88
N GLU A 281 0.79 12.35 2.40
CA GLU A 281 -0.57 12.55 2.91
C GLU A 281 -0.55 13.54 4.08
N ALA A 282 0.39 13.41 5.01
CA ALA A 282 0.55 14.34 6.12
C ALA A 282 0.88 15.76 5.65
N ALA A 283 1.77 15.91 4.67
CA ALA A 283 2.08 17.20 4.05
C ALA A 283 0.83 17.81 3.38
N ALA A 284 0.09 17.01 2.62
CA ALA A 284 -1.14 17.43 1.95
C ALA A 284 -2.27 17.83 2.93
N CYS A 285 -2.26 17.25 4.13
CA CYS A 285 -3.18 17.61 5.22
C CYS A 285 -2.73 18.84 6.03
N GLY A 286 -1.56 19.39 5.76
CA GLY A 286 -1.03 20.56 6.47
C GLY A 286 -0.34 20.23 7.79
N ALA A 287 0.19 19.02 7.97
CA ALA A 287 0.98 18.67 9.15
C ALA A 287 2.17 19.65 9.33
N PRO A 288 2.30 20.32 10.49
CA PRO A 288 3.31 21.36 10.69
C PRO A 288 4.75 20.87 10.57
N GLN A 289 4.97 19.62 10.97
CA GLN A 289 6.26 18.94 10.87
C GLN A 289 6.06 17.49 10.47
N ILE A 290 7.00 16.95 9.69
CA ILE A 290 7.02 15.55 9.29
C ILE A 290 8.40 15.01 9.60
N ILE A 291 8.47 14.03 10.48
CA ILE A 291 9.72 13.39 10.91
C ILE A 291 9.76 12.00 10.29
N VAL A 292 10.71 11.78 9.41
CA VAL A 292 10.94 10.50 8.74
C VAL A 292 12.29 9.92 9.13
N SER A 293 12.47 8.62 8.92
CA SER A 293 13.77 7.97 9.08
C SER A 293 14.72 8.38 7.95
N ASP A 294 16.02 8.44 8.24
CA ASP A 294 17.07 8.67 7.25
C ASP A 294 17.42 7.35 6.52
N THR A 295 16.46 6.82 5.77
CA THR A 295 16.64 5.62 4.95
C THR A 295 16.64 5.97 3.47
N PRO A 296 17.28 5.18 2.59
CA PRO A 296 17.35 5.48 1.16
C PRO A 296 15.99 5.68 0.48
N CYS A 297 14.94 5.04 0.98
CA CYS A 297 13.58 5.19 0.45
C CYS A 297 12.89 6.49 0.88
N MET A 298 13.44 7.23 1.88
CA MET A 298 12.88 8.50 2.39
C MET A 298 13.71 9.73 1.97
N ARG A 299 14.83 9.54 1.35
CA ARG A 299 15.70 10.56 0.73
C ARG A 299 15.24 10.86 -0.68
#